data_6b301d67bb20c1f718a5351540d5d7ef
#
_entry.id   6b301d67bb20c1f718a5351540d5d7ef
#
_cell.length_a   1.000
_cell.length_b   1.000
_cell.length_c   1.000
_cell.angle_alpha   90.00
_cell.angle_beta   90.00
_cell.angle_gamma   90.00
#
_symmetry.space_group_name_H-M   'P 1'
#
loop_
_entity.id
_entity.type
_entity.pdbx_description
1 polymer ?
#
loop_
_entity_poly.entity_id
_entity_poly.type
_entity_poly.pdbx_seq_one_letter_code
_entity_poly.pdbx_strand_id
1 'polypeptide(L)'
;MVSPRSGALAGMIGAGVFAVVVIFLTLAQYGFMLGLGWRPLGSSDVPWPSGLALGPLGWLQVLNFAFFGLTLIVFALGLNRGVASSGRLSRVAPALLVVAGVALVLAAFETDPHIMQGPQTWHGAIHLLAFLLLVLSFLLALFFWWRRLRGDPG
;
A
#
# COMPACT_ATOMS: atom_id res chain seq x y z
N MET A 1 7.13 -12.00 -19.50
CA MET A 1 7.33 -10.52 -19.46
C MET A 1 6.01 -9.81 -19.24
N VAL A 2 5.92 -8.85 -18.30
CA VAL A 2 4.66 -8.12 -18.01
C VAL A 2 4.36 -7.14 -19.16
N SER A 3 3.18 -7.24 -19.79
CA SER A 3 2.73 -6.26 -20.79
C SER A 3 2.15 -5.00 -20.11
N PRO A 4 2.10 -3.82 -20.77
CA PRO A 4 1.43 -2.63 -20.23
C PRO A 4 -0.03 -2.89 -19.86
N ARG A 5 -0.73 -3.70 -20.67
CA ARG A 5 -2.12 -4.10 -20.46
C ARG A 5 -2.29 -4.94 -19.19
N SER A 6 -1.42 -5.97 -19.03
CA SER A 6 -1.42 -6.81 -17.83
C SER A 6 -1.09 -6.00 -16.58
N GLY A 7 -0.16 -5.04 -16.70
CA GLY A 7 0.16 -4.12 -15.60
C GLY A 7 -1.03 -3.28 -15.21
N ALA A 8 -1.70 -2.62 -16.16
CA ALA A 8 -2.88 -1.80 -15.89
C ALA A 8 -3.99 -2.61 -15.20
N LEU A 9 -4.30 -3.81 -15.70
CA LEU A 9 -5.28 -4.71 -15.09
C LEU A 9 -4.88 -5.10 -13.67
N ALA A 10 -3.61 -5.45 -13.42
CA ALA A 10 -3.13 -5.78 -12.08
C ALA A 10 -3.33 -4.62 -11.09
N GLY A 11 -3.00 -3.38 -11.50
CA GLY A 11 -3.21 -2.20 -10.67
C GLY A 11 -4.68 -1.96 -10.33
N MET A 12 -5.58 -2.09 -11.31
CA MET A 12 -7.03 -1.92 -11.10
C MET A 12 -7.60 -3.01 -10.18
N ILE A 13 -7.26 -4.28 -10.44
CA ILE A 13 -7.72 -5.42 -9.63
C ILE A 13 -7.18 -5.30 -8.21
N GLY A 14 -5.88 -5.03 -8.05
CA GLY A 14 -5.25 -4.89 -6.72
C GLY A 14 -5.90 -3.81 -5.87
N ALA A 15 -6.09 -2.61 -6.43
CA ALA A 15 -6.72 -1.51 -5.72
C ALA A 15 -8.20 -1.81 -5.40
N GLY A 16 -8.95 -2.40 -6.35
CA GLY A 16 -10.34 -2.77 -6.14
C GLY A 16 -10.51 -3.83 -5.06
N VAL A 17 -9.72 -4.90 -5.09
CA VAL A 17 -9.74 -5.96 -4.08
C VAL A 17 -9.35 -5.39 -2.72
N PHE A 18 -8.29 -4.56 -2.66
CA PHE A 18 -7.87 -3.93 -1.41
C PHE A 18 -9.00 -3.15 -0.76
N ALA A 19 -9.67 -2.29 -1.53
CA ALA A 19 -10.77 -1.48 -1.03
C ALA A 19 -11.96 -2.33 -0.54
N VAL A 20 -12.36 -3.34 -1.32
CA VAL A 20 -13.47 -4.23 -0.96
C VAL A 20 -13.17 -5.00 0.32
N VAL A 21 -11.97 -5.56 0.46
CA VAL A 21 -11.57 -6.30 1.68
C VAL A 21 -11.52 -5.38 2.89
N VAL A 22 -10.98 -4.16 2.76
CA VAL A 22 -10.96 -3.18 3.86
C VAL A 22 -12.39 -2.82 4.30
N ILE A 23 -13.30 -2.54 3.36
CA ILE A 23 -14.71 -2.24 3.68
C ILE A 23 -15.37 -3.44 4.37
N PHE A 24 -15.21 -4.64 3.82
CA PHE A 24 -15.76 -5.87 4.39
C PHE A 24 -15.26 -6.09 5.82
N LEU A 25 -13.94 -6.03 6.05
CA LEU A 25 -13.37 -6.23 7.38
C LEU A 25 -13.78 -5.14 8.37
N THR A 26 -13.91 -3.89 7.92
CA THR A 26 -14.39 -2.79 8.75
C THR A 26 -15.81 -3.09 9.28
N LEU A 27 -16.67 -3.61 8.41
CA LEU A 27 -18.04 -3.96 8.81
C LEU A 27 -18.07 -5.23 9.67
N ALA A 28 -17.37 -6.27 9.24
CA ALA A 28 -17.37 -7.58 9.90
C ALA A 28 -16.70 -7.56 11.29
N GLN A 29 -15.70 -6.70 11.49
CA GLN A 29 -14.93 -6.59 12.73
C GLN A 29 -15.19 -5.26 13.48
N TYR A 30 -16.29 -4.57 13.18
CA TYR A 30 -16.57 -3.24 13.72
C TYR A 30 -16.53 -3.21 15.27
N GLY A 31 -17.19 -4.17 15.92
CA GLY A 31 -17.18 -4.27 17.37
C GLY A 31 -15.78 -4.51 17.96
N PHE A 32 -14.98 -5.34 17.32
CA PHE A 32 -13.58 -5.58 17.70
C PHE A 32 -12.76 -4.28 17.59
N MET A 33 -12.87 -3.55 16.50
CA MET A 33 -12.16 -2.29 16.28
C MET A 33 -12.56 -1.21 17.30
N LEU A 34 -13.86 -1.14 17.68
CA LEU A 34 -14.32 -0.27 18.77
C LEU A 34 -13.68 -0.65 20.11
N GLY A 35 -13.53 -1.96 20.37
CA GLY A 35 -12.86 -2.47 21.57
C GLY A 35 -11.39 -2.08 21.68
N LEU A 36 -10.68 -1.95 20.53
CA LEU A 36 -9.31 -1.43 20.45
C LEU A 36 -9.24 0.10 20.63
N GLY A 37 -10.35 0.81 20.71
CA GLY A 37 -10.37 2.27 20.84
C GLY A 37 -10.61 3.03 19.53
N TRP A 38 -10.76 2.33 18.39
CA TRP A 38 -11.07 3.01 17.14
C TRP A 38 -12.44 3.69 17.18
N ARG A 39 -12.51 4.91 16.66
CA ARG A 39 -13.74 5.71 16.56
C ARG A 39 -13.78 6.36 15.17
N PRO A 40 -14.89 6.21 14.40
CA PRO A 40 -14.98 6.76 13.03
C PRO A 40 -14.85 8.27 12.96
N LEU A 41 -15.27 8.99 14.00
CA LEU A 41 -15.26 10.45 14.08
C LEU A 41 -14.42 10.98 15.25
N GLY A 42 -13.52 10.17 15.78
CA GLY A 42 -12.67 10.53 16.91
C GLY A 42 -11.21 10.16 16.70
N SER A 43 -10.34 10.73 17.51
CA SER A 43 -8.94 10.34 17.54
C SER A 43 -8.78 8.93 18.08
N SER A 44 -8.02 8.11 17.40
CA SER A 44 -7.60 6.80 17.85
C SER A 44 -6.14 6.60 17.46
N ASP A 45 -5.37 5.95 18.30
CA ASP A 45 -4.01 5.54 18.00
C ASP A 45 -3.95 4.17 17.30
N VAL A 46 -5.09 3.53 17.10
CA VAL A 46 -5.18 2.28 16.34
C VAL A 46 -4.97 2.56 14.85
N PRO A 47 -3.95 1.96 14.21
CA PRO A 47 -3.64 2.20 12.82
C PRO A 47 -4.67 1.52 11.90
N TRP A 48 -5.63 2.28 11.41
CA TRP A 48 -6.59 1.81 10.42
C TRP A 48 -6.11 2.18 9.00
N PRO A 49 -6.15 1.28 8.02
CA PRO A 49 -6.74 -0.07 8.00
C PRO A 49 -5.82 -1.19 8.55
N SER A 50 -4.59 -0.90 8.96
CA SER A 50 -3.65 -1.92 9.47
C SER A 50 -4.18 -2.63 10.70
N GLY A 51 -4.90 -1.93 11.57
CA GLY A 51 -5.54 -2.51 12.75
C GLY A 51 -6.55 -3.62 12.45
N LEU A 52 -7.08 -3.68 11.21
CA LEU A 52 -7.95 -4.77 10.79
C LEU A 52 -7.24 -6.14 10.78
N ALA A 53 -5.90 -6.15 10.71
CA ALA A 53 -5.11 -7.38 10.81
C ALA A 53 -5.09 -7.97 12.22
N LEU A 54 -5.39 -7.17 13.25
CA LEU A 54 -5.39 -7.60 14.67
C LEU A 54 -6.66 -8.39 15.05
N GLY A 55 -7.70 -8.35 14.23
CA GLY A 55 -9.00 -8.94 14.54
C GLY A 55 -9.12 -10.41 14.16
N PRO A 56 -10.25 -11.05 14.48
CA PRO A 56 -10.49 -12.47 14.21
C PRO A 56 -10.34 -12.88 12.73
N LEU A 57 -10.61 -11.95 11.82
CA LEU A 57 -10.44 -12.13 10.36
C LEU A 57 -9.16 -11.44 9.85
N GLY A 58 -8.21 -11.13 10.73
CA GLY A 58 -7.01 -10.36 10.41
C GLY A 58 -6.15 -10.97 9.31
N TRP A 59 -6.13 -12.31 9.20
CA TRP A 59 -5.43 -13.02 8.14
C TRP A 59 -5.85 -12.59 6.72
N LEU A 60 -7.13 -12.16 6.54
CA LEU A 60 -7.60 -11.62 5.28
C LEU A 60 -6.91 -10.27 4.96
N GLN A 61 -6.70 -9.43 5.99
CA GLN A 61 -6.00 -8.15 5.78
C GLN A 61 -4.50 -8.36 5.50
N VAL A 62 -3.88 -9.34 6.13
CA VAL A 62 -2.49 -9.76 5.83
C VAL A 62 -2.37 -10.18 4.37
N LEU A 63 -3.25 -11.06 3.89
CA LEU A 63 -3.29 -11.47 2.49
C LEU A 63 -3.59 -10.29 1.55
N ASN A 64 -4.47 -9.39 1.97
CA ASN A 64 -4.85 -8.20 1.20
C ASN A 64 -3.65 -7.26 0.99
N PHE A 65 -2.85 -7.01 2.01
CA PHE A 65 -1.60 -6.22 1.88
C PHE A 65 -0.61 -6.90 0.93
N ALA A 66 -0.37 -8.20 1.10
CA ALA A 66 0.54 -8.95 0.25
C ALA A 66 0.06 -8.95 -1.22
N PHE A 67 -1.21 -9.22 -1.45
CA PHE A 67 -1.80 -9.22 -2.78
C PHE A 67 -1.72 -7.85 -3.45
N PHE A 68 -2.09 -6.78 -2.72
CA PHE A 68 -2.02 -5.42 -3.26
C PHE A 68 -0.58 -5.00 -3.56
N GLY A 69 0.37 -5.36 -2.69
CA GLY A 69 1.79 -5.11 -2.92
C GLY A 69 2.29 -5.79 -4.20
N LEU A 70 1.98 -7.08 -4.40
CA LEU A 70 2.36 -7.82 -5.60
C LEU A 70 1.72 -7.25 -6.87
N THR A 71 0.44 -6.90 -6.82
CA THR A 71 -0.25 -6.29 -7.98
C THR A 71 0.29 -4.90 -8.31
N LEU A 72 0.70 -4.12 -7.30
CA LEU A 72 1.37 -2.83 -7.49
C LEU A 72 2.75 -3.00 -8.16
N ILE A 73 3.52 -4.02 -7.80
CA ILE A 73 4.78 -4.35 -8.47
C ILE A 73 4.53 -4.70 -9.95
N VAL A 74 3.53 -5.54 -10.23
CA VAL A 74 3.16 -5.91 -11.60
C VAL A 74 2.72 -4.67 -12.40
N PHE A 75 1.92 -3.80 -11.79
CA PHE A 75 1.54 -2.51 -12.37
C PHE A 75 2.75 -1.64 -12.71
N ALA A 76 3.69 -1.47 -11.78
CA ALA A 76 4.89 -0.67 -11.95
C ALA A 76 5.78 -1.19 -13.09
N LEU A 77 5.92 -2.52 -13.20
CA LEU A 77 6.66 -3.17 -14.28
C LEU A 77 5.98 -2.97 -15.65
N GLY A 78 4.65 -3.06 -15.70
CA GLY A 78 3.88 -2.78 -16.91
C GLY A 78 3.98 -1.30 -17.32
N LEU A 79 3.88 -0.40 -16.35
CA LEU A 79 4.01 1.04 -16.54
C LEU A 79 5.39 1.41 -17.11
N ASN A 80 6.47 0.84 -16.55
CA ASN A 80 7.83 1.07 -17.03
C ASN A 80 8.02 0.69 -18.51
N ARG A 81 7.23 -0.23 -19.04
CA ARG A 81 7.27 -0.66 -20.45
C ARG A 81 6.33 0.14 -21.34
N GLY A 82 5.17 0.53 -20.81
CA GLY A 82 4.15 1.26 -21.58
C GLY A 82 4.50 2.71 -21.83
N VAL A 83 5.41 3.28 -21.05
CA VAL A 83 5.79 4.67 -21.17
C VAL A 83 7.11 4.78 -21.92
N ALA A 84 7.08 5.35 -23.13
CA ALA A 84 8.28 5.61 -23.91
C ALA A 84 9.31 6.39 -23.10
N SER A 85 10.50 5.82 -22.91
CA SER A 85 11.52 6.36 -22.02
C SER A 85 12.50 7.23 -22.79
N SER A 86 12.41 8.53 -22.65
CA SER A 86 13.41 9.50 -23.15
C SER A 86 14.39 9.95 -22.06
N GLY A 87 14.87 9.05 -21.18
CA GLY A 87 15.90 9.39 -20.21
C GLY A 87 15.88 8.60 -18.90
N ARG A 88 16.94 8.77 -18.09
CA ARG A 88 17.09 8.07 -16.80
C ARG A 88 15.98 8.38 -15.79
N LEU A 89 15.48 9.62 -15.77
CA LEU A 89 14.42 10.06 -14.86
C LEU A 89 13.08 9.40 -15.15
N SER A 90 12.84 8.91 -16.38
CA SER A 90 11.58 8.24 -16.73
C SER A 90 11.38 6.91 -16.01
N ARG A 91 12.45 6.28 -15.52
CA ARG A 91 12.44 5.00 -14.80
C ARG A 91 12.31 5.16 -13.28
N VAL A 92 12.50 6.37 -12.75
CA VAL A 92 12.50 6.63 -11.30
C VAL A 92 11.12 6.38 -10.72
N ALA A 93 10.07 6.94 -11.32
CA ALA A 93 8.70 6.76 -10.80
C ALA A 93 8.25 5.29 -10.79
N PRO A 94 8.41 4.49 -11.88
CA PRO A 94 8.11 3.05 -11.82
C PRO A 94 8.96 2.30 -10.79
N ALA A 95 10.25 2.62 -10.63
CA ALA A 95 11.09 1.99 -9.61
C ALA A 95 10.61 2.29 -8.19
N LEU A 96 10.22 3.53 -7.90
CA LEU A 96 9.62 3.92 -6.62
C LEU A 96 8.29 3.21 -6.36
N LEU A 97 7.47 2.96 -7.39
CA LEU A 97 6.25 2.16 -7.25
C LEU A 97 6.56 0.68 -6.96
N VAL A 98 7.66 0.13 -7.49
CA VAL A 98 8.12 -1.22 -7.09
C VAL A 98 8.50 -1.22 -5.62
N VAL A 99 9.24 -0.21 -5.15
CA VAL A 99 9.59 -0.07 -3.72
C VAL A 99 8.33 0.04 -2.86
N ALA A 100 7.34 0.83 -3.29
CA ALA A 100 6.05 0.93 -2.60
C ALA A 100 5.31 -0.41 -2.54
N GLY A 101 5.35 -1.20 -3.63
CA GLY A 101 4.76 -2.54 -3.66
C GLY A 101 5.47 -3.52 -2.71
N VAL A 102 6.80 -3.48 -2.66
CA VAL A 102 7.58 -4.27 -1.66
C VAL A 102 7.23 -3.83 -0.24
N ALA A 103 7.12 -2.53 0.00
CA ALA A 103 6.71 -2.00 1.29
C ALA A 103 5.31 -2.49 1.71
N LEU A 104 4.35 -2.56 0.79
CA LEU A 104 3.03 -3.15 1.06
C LEU A 104 3.11 -4.64 1.40
N VAL A 105 3.97 -5.41 0.73
CA VAL A 105 4.21 -6.83 1.10
C VAL A 105 4.80 -6.93 2.51
N LEU A 106 5.72 -6.04 2.88
CA LEU A 106 6.27 -5.99 4.24
C LEU A 106 5.24 -5.50 5.26
N ALA A 107 4.28 -4.65 4.88
CA ALA A 107 3.18 -4.24 5.73
C ALA A 107 2.18 -5.38 6.02
N ALA A 108 2.33 -6.55 5.39
CA ALA A 108 1.63 -7.79 5.79
C ALA A 108 2.09 -8.35 7.15
N PHE A 109 3.28 -7.95 7.66
CA PHE A 109 3.61 -8.17 9.06
C PHE A 109 2.64 -7.40 9.94
N GLU A 110 2.21 -8.04 11.02
CA GLU A 110 1.16 -7.49 11.89
C GLU A 110 1.62 -6.20 12.58
N THR A 111 0.73 -5.20 12.63
CA THR A 111 0.99 -3.94 13.32
C THR A 111 0.79 -4.08 14.82
N ASP A 112 1.41 -3.19 15.60
CA ASP A 112 1.08 -3.03 17.02
C ASP A 112 -0.21 -2.21 17.20
N PRO A 113 -1.05 -2.51 18.21
CA PRO A 113 -2.33 -1.81 18.40
C PRO A 113 -2.18 -0.34 18.81
N HIS A 114 -1.07 0.05 19.43
CA HIS A 114 -0.82 1.40 19.96
C HIS A 114 0.37 2.06 19.27
N ILE A 115 0.13 2.54 18.05
CA ILE A 115 1.20 3.10 17.19
C ILE A 115 1.89 4.33 17.80
N MET A 116 1.17 5.14 18.57
CA MET A 116 1.71 6.35 19.19
C MET A 116 2.73 6.05 20.32
N GLN A 117 2.74 4.82 20.82
CA GLN A 117 3.73 4.37 21.81
C GLN A 117 5.03 3.87 21.16
N GLY A 118 5.11 3.91 19.83
CA GLY A 118 6.19 3.33 19.06
C GLY A 118 6.08 1.81 18.93
N PRO A 119 7.02 1.18 18.20
CA PRO A 119 7.01 -0.27 18.00
C PRO A 119 7.22 -1.00 19.33
N GLN A 120 6.30 -1.94 19.64
CA GLN A 120 6.32 -2.77 20.84
C GLN A 120 6.82 -4.18 20.54
N THR A 121 6.73 -4.57 19.25
CA THR A 121 7.15 -5.88 18.75
C THR A 121 8.06 -5.72 17.55
N TRP A 122 8.83 -6.77 17.22
CA TRP A 122 9.68 -6.77 16.03
C TRP A 122 8.88 -6.70 14.73
N HIS A 123 7.71 -7.37 14.66
CA HIS A 123 6.83 -7.30 13.50
C HIS A 123 6.16 -5.93 13.37
N GLY A 124 5.76 -5.30 14.49
CA GLY A 124 5.27 -3.92 14.49
C GLY A 124 6.33 -2.91 14.03
N ALA A 125 7.62 -3.13 14.39
CA ALA A 125 8.71 -2.33 13.88
C ALA A 125 8.87 -2.47 12.35
N ILE A 126 8.81 -3.69 11.82
CA ILE A 126 8.84 -3.93 10.37
C ILE A 126 7.64 -3.26 9.69
N HIS A 127 6.44 -3.40 10.26
CA HIS A 127 5.23 -2.77 9.73
C HIS A 127 5.35 -1.25 9.68
N LEU A 128 5.83 -0.61 10.74
CA LEU A 128 6.02 0.83 10.79
C LEU A 128 7.05 1.32 9.75
N LEU A 129 8.20 0.64 9.64
CA LEU A 129 9.20 0.96 8.62
C LEU A 129 8.65 0.77 7.20
N ALA A 130 7.88 -0.29 6.97
CA ALA A 130 7.20 -0.55 5.72
C ALA A 130 6.20 0.56 5.38
N PHE A 131 5.42 1.03 6.35
CA PHE A 131 4.50 2.15 6.16
C PHE A 131 5.24 3.44 5.78
N LEU A 132 6.31 3.79 6.47
CA LEU A 132 7.11 4.98 6.16
C LEU A 132 7.72 4.89 4.76
N LEU A 133 8.25 3.71 4.40
CA LEU A 133 8.82 3.45 3.09
C LEU A 133 7.75 3.54 1.99
N LEU A 134 6.55 2.99 2.24
CA LEU A 134 5.40 3.08 1.34
C LEU A 134 5.02 4.54 1.05
N VAL A 135 4.80 5.33 2.11
CA VAL A 135 4.38 6.73 1.98
C VAL A 135 5.43 7.53 1.24
N LEU A 136 6.71 7.43 1.65
CA LEU A 136 7.79 8.18 1.03
C LEU A 136 7.98 7.82 -0.46
N SER A 137 8.05 6.53 -0.77
CA SER A 137 8.25 6.07 -2.14
C SER A 137 7.07 6.43 -3.04
N PHE A 138 5.84 6.36 -2.53
CA PHE A 138 4.65 6.71 -3.28
C PHE A 138 4.58 8.22 -3.57
N LEU A 139 4.83 9.08 -2.58
CA LEU A 139 4.86 10.53 -2.77
C LEU A 139 5.95 10.95 -3.75
N LEU A 140 7.14 10.37 -3.64
CA LEU A 140 8.21 10.63 -4.60
C LEU A 140 7.85 10.13 -6.01
N ALA A 141 7.20 8.97 -6.14
CA ALA A 141 6.74 8.47 -7.43
C ALA A 141 5.74 9.44 -8.08
N LEU A 142 4.77 9.96 -7.32
CA LEU A 142 3.82 10.97 -7.79
C LEU A 142 4.52 12.26 -8.22
N PHE A 143 5.50 12.74 -7.44
CA PHE A 143 6.27 13.93 -7.77
C PHE A 143 7.03 13.78 -9.10
N PHE A 144 7.76 12.66 -9.31
CA PHE A 144 8.48 12.41 -10.55
C PHE A 144 7.54 12.22 -11.73
N TRP A 145 6.37 11.61 -11.51
CA TRP A 145 5.34 11.44 -12.51
C TRP A 145 4.75 12.80 -12.95
N TRP A 146 4.41 13.64 -11.96
CA TRP A 146 3.93 14.99 -12.21
C TRP A 146 4.94 15.86 -12.98
N ARG A 147 6.24 15.82 -12.60
CA ARG A 147 7.29 16.54 -13.33
C ARG A 147 7.38 16.10 -14.79
N ARG A 148 7.24 14.81 -15.02
CA ARG A 148 7.28 14.25 -16.37
C ARG A 148 6.13 14.75 -17.22
N LEU A 149 4.89 14.71 -16.72
CA LEU A 149 3.71 15.16 -17.45
C LEU A 149 3.74 16.66 -17.78
N ARG A 150 4.43 17.48 -16.96
CA ARG A 150 4.62 18.91 -17.24
C ARG A 150 5.73 19.20 -18.25
N GLY A 151 6.67 18.33 -18.42
CA GLY A 151 7.81 18.50 -19.31
C GLY A 151 7.63 17.87 -20.70
N ASP A 152 6.46 17.26 -20.95
CA ASP A 152 6.10 16.69 -22.25
C ASP A 152 5.08 17.64 -22.92
N PRO A 153 5.54 18.63 -23.71
CA PRO A 153 4.63 19.38 -24.59
C PRO A 153 4.21 18.38 -25.68
N GLY A 154 2.97 17.87 -25.62
CA GLY A 154 2.39 16.89 -26.52
C GLY A 154 2.59 17.16 -28.01
#